data_804e1f3eb3bbe18a050beead16c8d165
#
_entry.id   804e1f3eb3bbe18a050beead16c8d165
#
_cell.length_a   1.000
_cell.length_b   1.000
_cell.length_c   1.000
_cell.angle_alpha   90.00
_cell.angle_beta   90.00
_cell.angle_gamma   90.00
#
_symmetry.space_group_name_H-M   'P 1'
#
loop_
_entity.id
_entity.type
_entity.pdbx_description
1 polymer ?
#
loop_
_entity_poly.entity_id
_entity_poly.type
_entity_poly.pdbx_seq_one_letter_code
_entity_poly.pdbx_strand_id
1 'polypeptide(L)'
;GSQTTQPLPEMMDHWYYKGVKTLEARRKMLEKYTGVISADLCEMNLVSNITGFVPSSPFLSYPIAKTSELADIFIPEEDGGILKKTGVVDVFYNLRGTDEASFCGGEFIIVRCENEKMWDILKGKGHVMSKNGKYCCIYYPYHYMGLETPVSILLGDLMGIGTHPECRQVSVLAGVAERDLSKGTELKVQGHHHSIDGLIPELLESRSVGHLAPFYLLNGTTLLRDVKKGDPVTLEDVELTHLETYKLYAKGLEI
;
A
#
# COMPACT_ATOMS: atom_id res chain seq x y z
N GLY A 1 -4.98 1.12 -3.98
CA GLY A 1 -6.06 1.96 -4.45
C GLY A 1 -6.09 2.09 -5.94
N SER A 2 -7.22 1.86 -6.46
CA SER A 2 -7.38 1.85 -7.89
C SER A 2 -8.46 2.85 -8.26
N GLN A 3 -8.05 4.09 -8.42
CA GLN A 3 -8.91 5.02 -9.13
C GLN A 3 -8.74 4.79 -10.63
N THR A 4 -9.82 4.38 -11.26
CA THR A 4 -9.87 4.22 -12.70
C THR A 4 -9.97 5.58 -13.36
N THR A 5 -9.03 5.89 -14.24
CA THR A 5 -8.96 7.16 -14.92
C THR A 5 -9.26 6.97 -16.40
N GLN A 6 -10.23 7.74 -16.91
CA GLN A 6 -10.49 7.79 -18.35
C GLN A 6 -9.40 8.57 -19.06
N PRO A 7 -9.03 8.19 -20.30
CA PRO A 7 -8.07 8.93 -21.08
C PRO A 7 -8.59 10.35 -21.36
N LEU A 8 -7.76 11.33 -21.01
CA LEU A 8 -7.96 12.71 -21.41
C LEU A 8 -7.18 12.96 -22.71
N PRO A 9 -7.66 13.83 -23.62
CA PRO A 9 -6.95 14.13 -24.87
C PRO A 9 -5.49 14.52 -24.65
N GLU A 10 -5.21 15.29 -23.58
CA GLU A 10 -3.88 15.74 -23.22
C GLU A 10 -2.96 14.58 -22.76
N MET A 11 -3.53 13.45 -22.41
CA MET A 11 -2.77 12.27 -21.95
C MET A 11 -2.31 11.37 -23.09
N MET A 12 -2.78 11.59 -24.33
CA MET A 12 -2.51 10.66 -25.44
C MET A 12 -1.01 10.46 -25.68
N ASP A 13 -0.19 11.51 -25.55
CA ASP A 13 1.27 11.41 -25.68
C ASP A 13 1.94 10.61 -24.56
N HIS A 14 1.26 10.47 -23.43
CA HIS A 14 1.70 9.77 -22.23
C HIS A 14 0.87 8.50 -21.95
N TRP A 15 0.03 8.08 -22.90
CA TRP A 15 -0.85 6.92 -22.74
C TRP A 15 -0.10 5.60 -22.60
N TYR A 16 1.08 5.50 -23.22
CA TYR A 16 1.97 4.36 -23.08
C TYR A 16 3.22 4.74 -22.29
N TYR A 17 3.66 3.81 -21.43
CA TYR A 17 4.88 3.99 -20.63
C TYR A 17 6.13 4.01 -21.52
N LYS A 18 6.89 5.09 -21.43
CA LYS A 18 8.16 5.30 -22.15
C LYS A 18 9.33 5.57 -21.19
N GLY A 19 9.14 5.35 -19.89
CA GLY A 19 10.10 5.61 -18.82
C GLY A 19 9.55 6.53 -17.73
N VAL A 20 10.33 6.81 -16.71
CA VAL A 20 9.93 7.54 -15.49
C VAL A 20 9.28 8.89 -15.78
N LYS A 21 9.76 9.62 -16.80
CA LYS A 21 9.15 10.90 -17.24
C LYS A 21 7.67 10.77 -17.62
N THR A 22 7.25 9.61 -18.11
CA THR A 22 5.83 9.36 -18.41
C THR A 22 4.99 9.35 -17.12
N LEU A 23 5.52 8.77 -16.04
CA LEU A 23 4.84 8.73 -14.74
C LEU A 23 4.71 10.14 -14.13
N GLU A 24 5.76 10.94 -14.23
CA GLU A 24 5.77 12.33 -13.78
C GLU A 24 4.73 13.17 -14.53
N ALA A 25 4.67 13.02 -15.86
CA ALA A 25 3.68 13.72 -16.69
C ALA A 25 2.24 13.30 -16.33
N ARG A 26 1.97 11.99 -16.20
CA ARG A 26 0.67 11.47 -15.77
C ARG A 26 0.28 11.99 -14.39
N ARG A 27 1.20 11.97 -13.43
CA ARG A 27 0.98 12.49 -12.07
C ARG A 27 0.56 13.95 -12.09
N LYS A 28 1.27 14.80 -12.84
CA LYS A 28 0.95 16.22 -12.97
C LYS A 28 -0.43 16.47 -13.60
N MET A 29 -0.78 15.71 -14.63
CA MET A 29 -2.08 15.83 -15.31
C MET A 29 -3.26 15.41 -14.43
N LEU A 30 -3.05 14.43 -13.55
CA LEU A 30 -4.09 13.79 -12.75
C LEU A 30 -4.01 14.12 -11.27
N GLU A 31 -3.20 15.11 -10.89
CA GLU A 31 -2.97 15.53 -9.50
C GLU A 31 -4.28 15.76 -8.72
N LYS A 32 -5.31 16.30 -9.37
CA LYS A 32 -6.62 16.56 -8.76
C LYS A 32 -7.41 15.29 -8.43
N TYR A 33 -7.05 14.15 -9.01
CA TYR A 33 -7.77 12.88 -8.89
C TYR A 33 -6.99 11.82 -8.13
N THR A 34 -5.78 12.14 -7.70
CA THR A 34 -4.89 11.20 -7.03
C THR A 34 -4.48 11.74 -5.66
N GLY A 35 -4.30 10.86 -4.70
CA GLY A 35 -3.85 11.20 -3.35
C GLY A 35 -3.45 9.94 -2.59
N VAL A 36 -2.83 10.12 -1.43
CA VAL A 36 -2.53 9.00 -0.52
C VAL A 36 -3.82 8.59 0.17
N ILE A 37 -4.10 7.29 0.21
CA ILE A 37 -5.32 6.73 0.79
C ILE A 37 -4.93 5.87 2.00
N SER A 38 -5.43 6.22 3.19
CA SER A 38 -5.10 5.51 4.44
C SER A 38 -5.46 4.02 4.38
N ALA A 39 -6.56 3.67 3.70
CA ALA A 39 -6.96 2.28 3.52
C ALA A 39 -5.91 1.48 2.74
N ASP A 40 -5.39 2.02 1.64
CA ASP A 40 -4.35 1.37 0.84
C ASP A 40 -3.06 1.17 1.65
N LEU A 41 -2.66 2.19 2.44
CA LEU A 41 -1.50 2.08 3.33
C LEU A 41 -1.72 1.02 4.41
N CYS A 42 -2.96 0.87 4.91
CA CYS A 42 -3.32 -0.17 5.87
C CYS A 42 -3.21 -1.57 5.26
N GLU A 43 -3.72 -1.76 4.05
CA GLU A 43 -3.58 -3.02 3.32
C GLU A 43 -2.10 -3.36 3.10
N MET A 44 -1.28 -2.39 2.67
CA MET A 44 0.16 -2.59 2.50
C MET A 44 0.89 -2.80 3.83
N ASN A 45 0.41 -2.26 4.94
CA ASN A 45 0.93 -2.57 6.27
C ASN A 45 0.72 -4.06 6.61
N LEU A 46 -0.47 -4.61 6.34
CA LEU A 46 -0.74 -6.04 6.52
C LEU A 46 0.14 -6.90 5.63
N VAL A 47 0.23 -6.57 4.33
CA VAL A 47 1.10 -7.31 3.38
C VAL A 47 2.56 -7.23 3.81
N SER A 48 3.05 -6.07 4.24
CA SER A 48 4.40 -5.88 4.77
C SER A 48 4.66 -6.81 5.95
N ASN A 49 3.77 -6.83 6.93
CA ASN A 49 3.90 -7.61 8.16
C ASN A 49 3.78 -9.13 7.91
N ILE A 50 3.07 -9.56 6.87
CA ILE A 50 2.95 -10.96 6.48
C ILE A 50 4.16 -11.42 5.67
N THR A 51 4.61 -10.63 4.71
CA THR A 51 5.66 -11.03 3.76
C THR A 51 7.08 -10.71 4.23
N GLY A 52 7.24 -9.81 5.19
CA GLY A 52 8.53 -9.25 5.58
C GLY A 52 9.05 -8.18 4.62
N PHE A 53 8.29 -7.78 3.60
CA PHE A 53 8.65 -6.71 2.68
C PHE A 53 8.42 -5.36 3.34
N VAL A 54 9.30 -4.40 3.08
CA VAL A 54 9.21 -3.07 3.67
C VAL A 54 8.51 -2.09 2.72
N PRO A 55 7.93 -0.99 3.21
CA PRO A 55 7.39 0.04 2.33
C PRO A 55 8.44 0.60 1.37
N SER A 56 8.07 0.86 0.12
CA SER A 56 8.95 1.52 -0.87
C SER A 56 9.32 2.94 -0.43
N SER A 57 8.39 3.62 0.21
CA SER A 57 8.52 4.91 0.89
C SER A 57 7.38 5.07 1.91
N PRO A 58 7.43 6.07 2.83
CA PRO A 58 6.35 6.30 3.81
C PRO A 58 4.97 6.53 3.19
N PHE A 59 4.91 7.06 1.96
CA PHE A 59 3.68 7.35 1.23
C PHE A 59 3.40 6.37 0.10
N LEU A 60 4.28 5.36 -0.08
CA LEU A 60 4.31 4.52 -1.28
C LEU A 60 4.54 5.37 -2.55
N SER A 61 4.60 4.75 -3.72
CA SER A 61 4.94 5.50 -4.95
C SER A 61 3.72 5.97 -5.72
N TYR A 62 2.62 5.21 -5.68
CA TYR A 62 1.38 5.50 -6.40
C TYR A 62 1.59 5.92 -7.88
N PRO A 63 2.38 5.24 -8.69
CA PRO A 63 2.47 5.56 -10.11
C PRO A 63 1.12 5.35 -10.78
N ILE A 64 0.80 6.22 -11.74
CA ILE A 64 -0.38 6.06 -12.59
C ILE A 64 0.03 5.19 -13.77
N ALA A 65 -0.45 3.95 -13.81
CA ALA A 65 0.07 2.91 -14.70
C ALA A 65 -1.04 1.99 -15.22
N LYS A 66 -0.81 1.41 -16.39
CA LYS A 66 -1.60 0.28 -16.87
C LYS A 66 -1.06 -1.01 -16.25
N THR A 67 -1.92 -2.01 -16.07
CA THR A 67 -1.50 -3.34 -15.60
C THR A 67 -0.38 -3.92 -16.46
N SER A 68 -0.42 -3.69 -17.78
CA SER A 68 0.62 -4.15 -18.73
C SER A 68 1.98 -3.46 -18.59
N GLU A 69 2.09 -2.42 -17.77
CA GLU A 69 3.32 -1.64 -17.55
C GLU A 69 4.00 -1.96 -16.22
N LEU A 70 3.33 -2.68 -15.32
CA LEU A 70 3.80 -2.89 -13.94
C LEU A 70 5.16 -3.58 -13.88
N ALA A 71 5.43 -4.54 -14.78
CA ALA A 71 6.71 -5.23 -14.85
C ALA A 71 7.88 -4.35 -15.34
N ASP A 72 7.60 -3.21 -15.97
CA ASP A 72 8.61 -2.21 -16.35
C ASP A 72 8.76 -1.10 -15.29
N ILE A 73 7.78 -0.93 -14.40
CA ILE A 73 7.74 0.17 -13.44
C ILE A 73 8.27 -0.27 -12.09
N PHE A 74 7.72 -1.36 -11.52
CA PHE A 74 8.08 -1.83 -10.17
C PHE A 74 9.30 -2.75 -10.17
N ILE A 75 10.36 -2.29 -10.80
CA ILE A 75 11.69 -2.94 -10.85
C ILE A 75 12.76 -1.95 -10.37
N PRO A 76 13.97 -2.43 -10.03
CA PRO A 76 15.06 -1.56 -9.61
C PRO A 76 15.39 -0.44 -10.61
N GLU A 77 15.78 0.74 -10.08
CA GLU A 77 16.21 1.89 -10.88
C GLU A 77 17.35 1.52 -11.86
N GLU A 78 18.26 0.65 -11.45
CA GLU A 78 19.36 0.13 -12.29
C GLU A 78 18.88 -0.67 -13.52
N ASP A 79 17.69 -1.26 -13.45
CA ASP A 79 17.03 -1.97 -14.55
C ASP A 79 15.97 -1.10 -15.27
N GLY A 80 15.86 0.18 -14.93
CA GLY A 80 14.99 1.17 -15.60
C GLY A 80 13.64 1.41 -14.92
N GLY A 81 13.42 0.89 -13.72
CA GLY A 81 12.20 1.08 -12.93
C GLY A 81 12.27 2.23 -11.93
N ILE A 82 11.45 2.16 -10.89
CA ILE A 82 11.32 3.20 -9.85
C ILE A 82 11.78 2.75 -8.46
N LEU A 83 12.14 1.48 -8.27
CA LEU A 83 12.44 0.95 -6.97
C LEU A 83 13.92 1.14 -6.62
N LYS A 84 14.20 1.70 -5.44
CA LYS A 84 15.56 1.81 -4.89
C LYS A 84 16.10 0.47 -4.39
N LYS A 85 15.22 -0.46 -4.05
CA LYS A 85 15.55 -1.82 -3.55
C LYS A 85 14.43 -2.80 -3.90
N THR A 86 14.73 -4.09 -3.88
CA THR A 86 13.74 -5.18 -3.96
C THR A 86 13.19 -5.51 -2.58
N GLY A 87 12.17 -6.37 -2.48
CA GLY A 87 11.54 -6.75 -1.22
C GLY A 87 10.74 -5.61 -0.60
N VAL A 88 9.99 -4.89 -1.43
CA VAL A 88 9.15 -3.76 -1.01
C VAL A 88 7.68 -4.01 -1.34
N VAL A 89 6.80 -3.36 -0.58
CA VAL A 89 5.37 -3.21 -0.88
C VAL A 89 5.13 -1.84 -1.49
N ASP A 90 4.21 -1.78 -2.46
CA ASP A 90 3.82 -0.55 -3.12
C ASP A 90 2.42 -0.68 -3.73
N VAL A 91 1.87 0.42 -4.22
CA VAL A 91 0.56 0.50 -4.87
C VAL A 91 0.63 1.33 -6.15
N PHE A 92 -0.37 1.22 -7.02
CA PHE A 92 -0.48 2.05 -8.23
C PHE A 92 -1.92 2.48 -8.47
N TYR A 93 -2.09 3.58 -9.21
CA TYR A 93 -3.36 3.97 -9.79
C TYR A 93 -3.55 3.31 -11.15
N ASN A 94 -4.64 2.58 -11.31
CA ASN A 94 -4.92 1.89 -12.57
C ASN A 94 -5.37 2.88 -13.66
N LEU A 95 -4.50 3.09 -14.66
CA LEU A 95 -4.82 3.82 -15.87
C LEU A 95 -5.43 2.86 -16.89
N ARG A 96 -6.68 3.09 -17.30
CA ARG A 96 -7.34 2.24 -18.29
C ARG A 96 -8.25 3.02 -19.22
N GLY A 97 -8.53 2.46 -20.40
CA GLY A 97 -9.62 2.90 -21.26
C GLY A 97 -10.98 2.50 -20.71
N THR A 98 -12.03 3.06 -21.27
CA THR A 98 -13.42 2.79 -20.87
C THR A 98 -13.84 1.35 -21.11
N ASP A 99 -13.22 0.69 -22.07
CA ASP A 99 -13.44 -0.68 -22.53
C ASP A 99 -12.41 -1.69 -21.97
N GLU A 100 -11.42 -1.21 -21.24
CA GLU A 100 -10.43 -2.07 -20.59
C GLU A 100 -10.94 -2.54 -19.22
N ALA A 101 -10.61 -3.78 -18.84
CA ALA A 101 -10.96 -4.34 -17.54
C ALA A 101 -10.33 -3.52 -16.39
N SER A 102 -11.05 -3.41 -15.29
CA SER A 102 -10.54 -2.78 -14.08
C SER A 102 -9.57 -3.71 -13.34
N PHE A 103 -8.60 -3.10 -12.66
CA PHE A 103 -7.74 -3.76 -11.66
C PHE A 103 -8.06 -3.23 -10.24
N CYS A 104 -9.28 -2.77 -10.03
CA CYS A 104 -9.72 -2.21 -8.75
C CYS A 104 -9.91 -3.32 -7.72
N GLY A 105 -9.12 -3.31 -6.63
CA GLY A 105 -9.10 -4.38 -5.63
C GLY A 105 -8.32 -5.61 -6.06
N GLY A 106 -7.42 -5.48 -7.04
CA GLY A 106 -6.53 -6.54 -7.46
C GLY A 106 -5.18 -6.49 -6.75
N GLU A 107 -4.45 -7.58 -6.85
CA GLU A 107 -3.14 -7.79 -6.24
C GLU A 107 -2.12 -8.14 -7.31
N PHE A 108 -0.87 -7.75 -7.11
CA PHE A 108 0.20 -8.10 -8.03
C PHE A 108 1.52 -8.33 -7.31
N ILE A 109 2.37 -9.12 -7.93
CA ILE A 109 3.77 -9.28 -7.54
C ILE A 109 4.66 -9.21 -8.77
N ILE A 110 5.76 -8.49 -8.66
CA ILE A 110 6.80 -8.47 -9.68
C ILE A 110 7.91 -9.43 -9.25
N VAL A 111 8.19 -10.41 -10.10
CA VAL A 111 9.19 -11.43 -9.84
C VAL A 111 10.31 -11.37 -10.85
N ARG A 112 11.54 -11.61 -10.41
CA ARG A 112 12.70 -11.84 -11.25
C ARG A 112 13.02 -13.34 -11.28
N CYS A 113 13.36 -13.85 -12.44
CA CYS A 113 13.85 -15.21 -12.59
C CYS A 113 14.95 -15.24 -13.65
N GLU A 114 16.01 -15.93 -13.37
CA GLU A 114 17.14 -16.07 -14.30
C GLU A 114 17.00 -17.30 -15.23
N ASN A 115 15.89 -18.01 -15.14
CA ASN A 115 15.58 -19.15 -15.98
C ASN A 115 14.83 -18.71 -17.24
N GLU A 116 15.52 -18.58 -18.37
CA GLU A 116 14.94 -18.16 -19.66
C GLU A 116 13.77 -19.04 -20.10
N LYS A 117 13.86 -20.36 -19.90
CA LYS A 117 12.76 -21.29 -20.26
C LYS A 117 11.49 -21.01 -19.48
N MET A 118 11.59 -20.58 -18.22
CA MET A 118 10.45 -20.18 -17.42
C MET A 118 9.78 -18.95 -18.02
N TRP A 119 10.57 -17.97 -18.44
CA TRP A 119 10.05 -16.75 -19.07
C TRP A 119 9.35 -17.03 -20.41
N ASP A 120 9.89 -17.91 -21.23
CA ASP A 120 9.25 -18.33 -22.50
C ASP A 120 7.86 -18.95 -22.23
N ILE A 121 7.74 -19.77 -21.20
CA ILE A 121 6.46 -20.38 -20.81
C ILE A 121 5.47 -19.30 -20.34
N LEU A 122 5.89 -18.40 -19.45
CA LEU A 122 5.03 -17.36 -18.91
C LEU A 122 4.60 -16.37 -20.01
N LYS A 123 5.51 -15.98 -20.90
CA LYS A 123 5.22 -15.14 -22.05
C LYS A 123 4.24 -15.80 -23.00
N GLY A 124 4.44 -17.09 -23.30
CA GLY A 124 3.53 -17.87 -24.13
C GLY A 124 2.13 -18.03 -23.54
N LYS A 125 1.98 -17.91 -22.21
CA LYS A 125 0.71 -17.89 -21.50
C LYS A 125 0.10 -16.50 -21.33
N GLY A 126 0.71 -15.45 -21.89
CA GLY A 126 0.19 -14.10 -21.86
C GLY A 126 0.44 -13.32 -20.56
N HIS A 127 1.37 -13.77 -19.70
CA HIS A 127 1.77 -13.00 -18.55
C HIS A 127 2.47 -11.70 -18.94
N VAL A 128 2.33 -10.68 -18.10
CA VAL A 128 2.94 -9.35 -18.31
C VAL A 128 4.44 -9.43 -18.03
N MET A 129 5.23 -9.34 -19.09
CA MET A 129 6.69 -9.37 -19.03
C MET A 129 7.27 -7.96 -19.17
N SER A 130 8.38 -7.68 -18.47
CA SER A 130 9.15 -6.46 -18.70
C SER A 130 9.79 -6.44 -20.07
N LYS A 131 10.01 -5.24 -20.62
CA LYS A 131 10.67 -5.05 -21.92
C LYS A 131 12.11 -5.56 -21.93
N ASN A 132 12.80 -5.50 -20.78
CA ASN A 132 14.15 -6.03 -20.63
C ASN A 132 14.21 -7.56 -20.48
N GLY A 133 13.04 -8.24 -20.40
CA GLY A 133 12.93 -9.70 -20.33
C GLY A 133 13.37 -10.32 -19.00
N LYS A 134 13.64 -9.53 -17.94
CA LYS A 134 14.14 -10.04 -16.66
C LYS A 134 13.05 -10.22 -15.60
N TYR A 135 11.89 -9.57 -15.77
CA TYR A 135 10.82 -9.49 -14.78
C TYR A 135 9.47 -9.87 -15.36
N CYS A 136 8.61 -10.37 -14.49
CA CYS A 136 7.22 -10.70 -14.83
C CYS A 136 6.29 -10.15 -13.74
N CYS A 137 5.15 -9.60 -14.15
CA CYS A 137 4.05 -9.29 -13.27
C CYS A 137 3.09 -10.47 -13.23
N ILE A 138 2.96 -11.08 -12.07
CA ILE A 138 1.91 -12.04 -11.76
C ILE A 138 0.84 -11.26 -11.01
N TYR A 139 -0.41 -11.33 -11.44
CA TYR A 139 -1.46 -10.53 -10.85
C TYR A 139 -2.80 -11.26 -10.80
N TYR A 140 -3.59 -10.85 -9.80
CA TYR A 140 -4.98 -11.23 -9.62
C TYR A 140 -5.81 -9.94 -9.71
N PRO A 141 -6.66 -9.76 -10.75
CA PRO A 141 -7.22 -8.44 -11.06
C PRO A 141 -8.31 -7.97 -10.08
N TYR A 142 -8.88 -8.87 -9.30
CA TYR A 142 -9.90 -8.58 -8.28
C TYR A 142 -10.02 -9.74 -7.30
N HIS A 143 -10.54 -9.47 -6.10
CA HIS A 143 -10.87 -10.50 -5.12
C HIS A 143 -12.37 -10.43 -4.74
N TYR A 144 -12.89 -11.57 -4.27
CA TYR A 144 -14.30 -11.72 -3.91
C TYR A 144 -14.46 -11.71 -2.39
N MET A 145 -14.48 -10.53 -1.76
CA MET A 145 -14.55 -10.40 -0.30
C MET A 145 -15.70 -11.19 0.33
N GLY A 146 -16.87 -11.25 -0.34
CA GLY A 146 -18.02 -12.01 0.14
C GLY A 146 -17.85 -13.53 0.14
N LEU A 147 -16.86 -14.07 -0.59
CA LEU A 147 -16.52 -15.49 -0.62
C LEU A 147 -15.24 -15.79 0.17
N GLU A 148 -14.24 -14.96 0.05
CA GLU A 148 -12.91 -15.18 0.63
C GLU A 148 -12.90 -14.96 2.15
N THR A 149 -13.63 -13.95 2.65
CA THR A 149 -13.73 -13.71 4.09
C THR A 149 -14.36 -14.87 4.86
N PRO A 150 -15.53 -15.42 4.46
CA PRO A 150 -16.06 -16.62 5.08
C PRO A 150 -15.12 -17.83 5.04
N VAL A 151 -14.38 -18.01 3.94
CA VAL A 151 -13.39 -19.10 3.83
C VAL A 151 -12.28 -18.91 4.86
N SER A 152 -11.74 -17.69 5.02
CA SER A 152 -10.71 -17.41 6.03
C SER A 152 -11.20 -17.68 7.45
N ILE A 153 -12.44 -17.31 7.78
CA ILE A 153 -13.05 -17.56 9.08
C ILE A 153 -13.20 -19.06 9.31
N LEU A 154 -13.74 -19.80 8.34
CA LEU A 154 -13.95 -21.25 8.44
C LEU A 154 -12.64 -22.02 8.54
N LEU A 155 -11.59 -21.62 7.84
CA LEU A 155 -10.26 -22.22 7.97
C LEU A 155 -9.72 -22.03 9.40
N GLY A 156 -9.91 -20.85 9.99
CA GLY A 156 -9.53 -20.57 11.37
C GLY A 156 -10.31 -21.42 12.37
N ASP A 157 -11.63 -21.47 12.22
CA ASP A 157 -12.54 -22.17 13.16
C ASP A 157 -12.45 -23.69 13.05
N LEU A 158 -12.53 -24.25 11.84
CA LEU A 158 -12.62 -25.69 11.62
C LEU A 158 -11.27 -26.41 11.59
N MET A 159 -10.23 -25.73 11.14
CA MET A 159 -8.92 -26.32 10.88
C MET A 159 -7.79 -25.74 11.74
N GLY A 160 -8.04 -24.69 12.49
CA GLY A 160 -7.02 -23.97 13.26
C GLY A 160 -5.95 -23.30 12.38
N ILE A 161 -6.27 -23.04 11.10
CA ILE A 161 -5.35 -22.42 10.14
C ILE A 161 -5.60 -20.92 10.12
N GLY A 162 -4.66 -20.14 10.64
CA GLY A 162 -4.66 -18.68 10.51
C GLY A 162 -4.37 -18.23 9.08
N THR A 163 -4.71 -17.00 8.76
CA THR A 163 -4.44 -16.40 7.43
C THR A 163 -2.95 -16.44 7.10
N HIS A 164 -2.09 -16.27 8.11
CA HIS A 164 -0.64 -16.44 8.00
C HIS A 164 -0.03 -16.88 9.34
N PRO A 165 0.86 -17.91 9.35
CA PRO A 165 1.41 -18.44 10.60
C PRO A 165 2.52 -17.59 11.24
N GLU A 166 3.17 -16.70 10.47
CA GLU A 166 4.39 -15.99 10.89
C GLU A 166 4.29 -14.48 10.64
N CYS A 167 3.23 -13.84 11.12
CA CYS A 167 3.13 -12.39 11.04
C CYS A 167 4.17 -11.72 11.95
N ARG A 168 4.89 -10.72 11.43
CA ARG A 168 5.89 -9.93 12.18
C ARG A 168 5.59 -8.46 12.01
N GLN A 169 5.93 -7.64 12.99
CA GLN A 169 5.85 -6.19 12.82
C GLN A 169 7.05 -5.69 12.00
N VAL A 170 6.86 -5.54 10.70
CA VAL A 170 7.86 -5.01 9.75
C VAL A 170 7.61 -3.53 9.50
N SER A 171 6.35 -3.12 9.49
CA SER A 171 5.93 -1.73 9.32
C SER A 171 4.77 -1.37 10.24
N VAL A 172 4.57 -0.08 10.43
CA VAL A 172 3.46 0.51 11.18
C VAL A 172 2.86 1.65 10.36
N LEU A 173 1.56 1.63 10.19
CA LEU A 173 0.83 2.80 9.69
C LEU A 173 0.65 3.78 10.85
N ALA A 174 1.30 4.93 10.77
CA ALA A 174 1.27 6.00 11.77
C ALA A 174 0.57 7.26 11.25
N GLY A 175 0.11 8.11 12.15
CA GLY A 175 -0.35 9.46 11.85
C GLY A 175 0.75 10.48 12.16
N VAL A 176 1.17 11.27 11.17
CA VAL A 176 2.14 12.35 11.34
C VAL A 176 1.41 13.68 11.29
N ALA A 177 1.68 14.57 12.24
CA ALA A 177 0.99 15.85 12.34
C ALA A 177 1.33 16.78 11.15
N GLU A 178 0.33 17.18 10.37
CA GLU A 178 0.50 18.15 9.27
C GLU A 178 0.54 19.61 9.75
N ARG A 179 0.10 19.84 10.99
CA ARG A 179 0.12 21.12 11.71
C ARG A 179 0.31 20.86 13.19
N ASP A 180 0.59 21.90 13.98
CA ASP A 180 0.59 21.78 15.43
C ASP A 180 -0.81 21.36 15.92
N LEU A 181 -0.86 20.32 16.74
CA LEU A 181 -2.07 19.81 17.38
C LEU A 181 -1.96 20.00 18.90
N SER A 182 -2.98 20.58 19.52
CA SER A 182 -2.97 20.85 20.94
C SER A 182 -3.45 19.65 21.75
N LYS A 183 -2.97 19.51 22.97
CA LYS A 183 -3.57 18.65 23.98
C LYS A 183 -5.09 18.83 24.02
N GLY A 184 -5.83 17.73 24.11
CA GLY A 184 -7.28 17.73 24.10
C GLY A 184 -7.92 17.65 22.70
N THR A 185 -7.11 17.66 21.62
CA THR A 185 -7.62 17.44 20.27
C THR A 185 -8.17 16.02 20.16
N GLU A 186 -9.43 15.88 19.74
CA GLU A 186 -10.06 14.60 19.44
C GLU A 186 -9.62 14.11 18.07
N LEU A 187 -9.15 12.87 18.00
CA LEU A 187 -8.73 12.20 16.76
C LEU A 187 -9.85 11.29 16.29
N LYS A 188 -10.34 11.50 15.08
CA LYS A 188 -11.48 10.76 14.56
C LYS A 188 -11.29 10.41 13.08
N VAL A 189 -11.38 9.12 12.76
CA VAL A 189 -11.37 8.64 11.38
C VAL A 189 -12.64 9.08 10.67
N GLN A 190 -12.51 9.71 9.52
CA GLN A 190 -13.61 10.29 8.76
C GLN A 190 -13.52 9.97 7.27
N GLY A 191 -14.70 10.00 6.63
CA GLY A 191 -14.82 9.90 5.18
C GLY A 191 -14.48 8.54 4.61
N HIS A 192 -14.64 8.43 3.30
CA HIS A 192 -14.40 7.20 2.55
C HIS A 192 -12.90 6.81 2.49
N HIS A 193 -12.02 7.79 2.57
CA HIS A 193 -10.57 7.58 2.54
C HIS A 193 -9.94 7.40 3.93
N HIS A 194 -10.76 7.32 4.97
CA HIS A 194 -10.34 7.11 6.36
C HIS A 194 -9.31 8.15 6.84
N SER A 195 -9.54 9.43 6.55
CA SER A 195 -8.66 10.52 7.02
C SER A 195 -8.88 10.84 8.50
N ILE A 196 -7.84 11.34 9.17
CA ILE A 196 -7.93 11.99 10.48
C ILE A 196 -7.48 13.44 10.28
N ASP A 197 -8.34 14.40 10.66
CA ASP A 197 -8.03 15.83 10.49
C ASP A 197 -6.75 16.21 11.24
N GLY A 198 -5.83 16.85 10.54
CA GLY A 198 -4.52 17.26 11.06
C GLY A 198 -3.45 16.18 11.06
N LEU A 199 -3.75 14.96 10.59
CA LEU A 199 -2.76 13.89 10.46
C LEU A 199 -2.62 13.43 9.02
N ILE A 200 -1.38 13.21 8.61
CA ILE A 200 -1.03 12.54 7.35
C ILE A 200 -0.69 11.08 7.68
N PRO A 201 -1.29 10.10 7.00
CA PRO A 201 -0.94 8.69 7.21
C PRO A 201 0.41 8.39 6.55
N GLU A 202 1.31 7.75 7.28
CA GLU A 202 2.62 7.30 6.81
C GLU A 202 2.85 5.84 7.18
N LEU A 203 3.30 5.05 6.21
CA LEU A 203 3.68 3.65 6.44
C LEU A 203 5.19 3.58 6.71
N LEU A 204 5.55 3.41 7.97
CA LEU A 204 6.93 3.48 8.45
C LEU A 204 7.50 2.10 8.76
N GLU A 205 8.81 1.89 8.48
CA GLU A 205 9.50 0.65 8.86
C GLU A 205 9.59 0.54 10.39
N SER A 206 9.26 -0.64 10.93
CA SER A 206 9.15 -0.90 12.38
C SER A 206 10.47 -0.71 13.17
N ARG A 207 11.63 -0.84 12.51
CA ARG A 207 12.94 -0.74 13.17
C ARG A 207 13.21 0.60 13.85
N SER A 208 12.45 1.63 13.49
CA SER A 208 12.58 2.99 14.03
C SER A 208 11.41 3.43 14.92
N VAL A 209 10.40 2.56 15.18
CA VAL A 209 9.07 3.09 15.47
C VAL A 209 8.23 2.29 16.50
N GLY A 210 8.83 1.44 17.33
CA GLY A 210 8.12 0.61 18.33
C GLY A 210 7.28 1.37 19.37
N HIS A 211 7.32 2.70 19.35
CA HIS A 211 6.55 3.59 20.22
C HIS A 211 5.43 4.34 19.48
N LEU A 212 5.25 4.14 18.17
CA LEU A 212 4.22 4.83 17.41
C LEU A 212 2.84 4.25 17.69
N ALA A 213 1.85 5.14 17.78
CA ALA A 213 0.46 4.73 17.87
C ALA A 213 -0.05 4.31 16.47
N PRO A 214 -0.60 3.08 16.32
CA PRO A 214 -1.18 2.66 15.05
C PRO A 214 -2.34 3.56 14.64
N PHE A 215 -2.34 4.03 13.40
CA PHE A 215 -3.26 5.05 12.89
C PHE A 215 -4.74 4.78 13.19
N TYR A 216 -5.20 3.54 12.96
CA TYR A 216 -6.61 3.20 13.20
C TYR A 216 -6.99 3.06 14.68
N LEU A 217 -6.02 2.85 15.58
CA LEU A 217 -6.25 2.87 17.02
C LEU A 217 -6.42 4.29 17.57
N LEU A 218 -6.08 5.32 16.79
CA LEU A 218 -6.29 6.72 17.15
C LEU A 218 -7.78 7.13 17.08
N ASN A 219 -8.61 6.36 16.40
CA ASN A 219 -10.02 6.69 16.22
C ASN A 219 -10.78 6.78 17.56
N GLY A 220 -11.35 7.95 17.83
CA GLY A 220 -12.10 8.23 19.07
C GLY A 220 -11.22 8.50 20.29
N THR A 221 -9.90 8.68 20.08
CA THR A 221 -8.98 9.07 21.17
C THR A 221 -8.79 10.57 21.23
N THR A 222 -8.20 11.04 22.33
CA THR A 222 -7.88 12.45 22.56
C THR A 222 -6.41 12.59 22.89
N LEU A 223 -5.75 13.61 22.33
CA LEU A 223 -4.34 13.87 22.61
C LEU A 223 -4.12 14.26 24.09
N LEU A 224 -3.22 13.58 24.75
CA LEU A 224 -2.81 13.83 26.15
C LEU A 224 -1.80 14.95 26.28
N ARG A 225 -1.11 15.30 25.19
CA ARG A 225 -0.11 16.37 25.10
C ARG A 225 -0.12 17.01 23.71
N ASP A 226 0.57 18.15 23.57
CA ASP A 226 0.75 18.80 22.28
C ASP A 226 1.64 17.94 21.35
N VAL A 227 1.27 17.85 20.07
CA VAL A 227 2.06 17.22 19.01
C VAL A 227 2.43 18.27 17.97
N LYS A 228 3.73 18.41 17.69
CA LYS A 228 4.21 19.41 16.74
C LYS A 228 4.07 18.95 15.30
N LYS A 229 3.94 19.92 14.39
CA LYS A 229 3.97 19.65 12.96
C LYS A 229 5.21 18.84 12.57
N GLY A 230 5.00 17.74 11.86
CA GLY A 230 6.04 16.82 11.42
C GLY A 230 6.35 15.68 12.42
N ASP A 231 5.83 15.75 13.64
CA ASP A 231 6.01 14.67 14.61
C ASP A 231 4.92 13.60 14.43
N PRO A 232 5.26 12.31 14.53
CA PRO A 232 4.29 11.24 14.57
C PRO A 232 3.58 11.18 15.93
N VAL A 233 2.33 10.75 15.94
CA VAL A 233 1.59 10.44 17.16
C VAL A 233 2.14 9.14 17.76
N THR A 234 2.53 9.19 19.03
CA THR A 234 3.11 8.06 19.76
C THR A 234 2.12 7.45 20.75
N LEU A 235 2.44 6.28 21.29
CA LEU A 235 1.67 5.62 22.35
C LEU A 235 1.58 6.47 23.63
N GLU A 236 2.52 7.40 23.87
CA GLU A 236 2.47 8.31 24.99
C GLU A 236 1.57 9.52 24.78
N ASP A 237 1.20 9.80 23.53
CA ASP A 237 0.33 10.93 23.18
C ASP A 237 -1.15 10.64 23.35
N VAL A 238 -1.53 9.36 23.50
CA VAL A 238 -2.92 8.89 23.55
C VAL A 238 -3.09 7.79 24.59
N GLU A 239 -4.32 7.63 25.11
CA GLU A 239 -4.66 6.54 26.01
C GLU A 239 -5.36 5.41 25.23
N LEU A 240 -4.67 4.29 25.07
CA LEU A 240 -5.13 3.13 24.29
C LEU A 240 -5.36 1.88 25.16
N THR A 241 -4.89 1.85 26.40
CA THR A 241 -4.85 0.64 27.25
C THR A 241 -6.23 0.05 27.53
N HIS A 242 -7.28 0.86 27.44
CA HIS A 242 -8.68 0.43 27.60
C HIS A 242 -9.25 -0.27 26.36
N LEU A 243 -8.59 -0.16 25.18
CA LEU A 243 -9.06 -0.75 23.93
C LEU A 243 -8.63 -2.22 23.84
N GLU A 244 -9.58 -3.12 23.60
CA GLU A 244 -9.28 -4.54 23.36
C GLU A 244 -8.39 -4.74 22.10
N THR A 245 -8.61 -3.94 21.07
CA THR A 245 -7.77 -3.93 19.86
C THR A 245 -6.32 -3.55 20.15
N TYR A 246 -6.08 -2.62 21.09
CA TYR A 246 -4.72 -2.29 21.52
C TYR A 246 -4.06 -3.44 22.28
N LYS A 247 -4.80 -4.13 23.16
CA LYS A 247 -4.29 -5.31 23.88
C LYS A 247 -3.87 -6.41 22.92
N LEU A 248 -4.64 -6.64 21.84
CA LEU A 248 -4.28 -7.59 20.79
C LEU A 248 -3.04 -7.13 20.02
N TYR A 249 -2.95 -5.84 19.68
CA TYR A 249 -1.80 -5.25 19.03
C TYR A 249 -0.52 -5.41 19.89
N ALA A 250 -0.59 -5.02 21.17
CA ALA A 250 0.54 -5.13 22.11
C ALA A 250 1.00 -6.58 22.27
N LYS A 251 0.05 -7.53 22.35
CA LYS A 251 0.38 -8.97 22.40
C LYS A 251 1.08 -9.46 21.13
N GLY A 252 0.71 -8.90 19.97
CA GLY A 252 1.38 -9.21 18.69
C GLY A 252 2.81 -8.66 18.60
N LEU A 253 3.21 -7.69 19.44
CA LEU A 253 4.57 -7.18 19.49
C LEU A 253 5.53 -8.09 20.29
N GLU A 254 4.99 -9.00 21.08
CA GLU A 254 5.75 -9.93 21.94
C GLU A 254 6.17 -11.22 21.20
N ILE A 255 5.69 -11.38 19.95
CA ILE A 255 5.97 -12.53 19.08
C ILE A 255 7.09 -12.16 18.10
#